data_2465784e9d3dff8ec5e79071bcb4ef4d
#
_entry.id   2465784e9d3dff8ec5e79071bcb4ef4d
#
_cell.length_a   1.000
_cell.length_b   1.000
_cell.length_c   1.000
_cell.angle_alpha   90.00
_cell.angle_beta   90.00
_cell.angle_gamma   90.00
#
_symmetry.space_group_name_H-M   'P 1'
#
loop_
_entity.id
_entity.type
_entity.pdbx_description
1 polymer ?
#
loop_
_entity_poly.entity_id
_entity_poly.type
_entity_poly.pdbx_seq_one_letter_code
_entity_poly.pdbx_strand_id
1 'polypeptide(L)'
;MAKNPDATRTFSDVHEKSICKALNGRQNSNSGAGYFAKGDVVVPEASLLIEAKCFMSEKKSVSIKKEWIDKNKDEGFATGYYNQAVCVNFGPGTDNYYVINERLMKFLVEKLIEENG
;
A
#
# COMPACT_ATOMS: atom_id res chain seq x y z
N MET A 1 19.96 -20.81 1.58
CA MET A 1 18.91 -21.25 2.51
C MET A 1 17.54 -20.79 2.01
N ALA A 2 16.61 -21.68 1.97
CA ALA A 2 15.28 -21.36 1.50
C ALA A 2 14.59 -20.41 2.48
N LYS A 3 13.84 -19.43 1.96
CA LYS A 3 13.09 -18.54 2.81
C LYS A 3 11.96 -19.30 3.48
N ASN A 4 11.70 -18.97 4.71
CA ASN A 4 10.55 -19.53 5.42
C ASN A 4 9.28 -18.82 4.94
N PRO A 5 8.36 -19.51 4.24
CA PRO A 5 7.15 -18.87 3.72
C PRO A 5 6.26 -18.29 4.82
N ASP A 6 6.27 -18.93 5.99
CA ASP A 6 5.45 -18.45 7.11
C ASP A 6 5.99 -17.15 7.67
N ALA A 7 7.33 -17.01 7.72
CA ALA A 7 7.94 -15.76 8.17
C ALA A 7 7.62 -14.61 7.21
N THR A 8 7.72 -14.86 5.90
CA THR A 8 7.37 -13.85 4.90
C THR A 8 5.92 -13.41 5.02
N ARG A 9 5.02 -14.38 5.18
CA ARG A 9 3.61 -14.11 5.34
C ARG A 9 3.33 -13.31 6.61
N THR A 10 4.04 -13.63 7.70
CA THR A 10 3.89 -12.91 8.96
C THR A 10 4.30 -11.46 8.83
N PHE A 11 5.44 -11.17 8.18
CA PHE A 11 5.88 -9.79 7.99
C PHE A 11 4.92 -9.03 7.10
N SER A 12 4.41 -9.65 6.05
CA SER A 12 3.41 -9.02 5.17
C SER A 12 2.13 -8.70 5.93
N ASP A 13 1.66 -9.64 6.74
CA ASP A 13 0.44 -9.45 7.52
C ASP A 13 0.59 -8.32 8.54
N VAL A 14 1.71 -8.29 9.25
CA VAL A 14 2.00 -7.23 10.21
C VAL A 14 2.05 -5.87 9.51
N HIS A 15 2.71 -5.81 8.35
CA HIS A 15 2.80 -4.58 7.58
C HIS A 15 1.42 -4.08 7.14
N GLU A 16 0.62 -4.97 6.55
CA GLU A 16 -0.72 -4.63 6.10
C GLU A 16 -1.62 -4.17 7.25
N LYS A 17 -1.53 -4.82 8.40
CA LYS A 17 -2.27 -4.42 9.58
C LYS A 17 -1.86 -3.05 10.08
N SER A 18 -0.58 -2.71 9.99
CA SER A 18 -0.10 -1.38 10.39
C SER A 18 -0.69 -0.29 9.49
N ILE A 19 -0.80 -0.56 8.20
CA ILE A 19 -1.43 0.36 7.25
C ILE A 19 -2.91 0.53 7.59
N CYS A 20 -3.60 -0.57 7.85
CA CYS A 20 -5.02 -0.55 8.22
C CYS A 20 -5.26 0.29 9.46
N LYS A 21 -4.41 0.13 10.46
CA LYS A 21 -4.54 0.90 11.69
C LYS A 21 -4.33 2.39 11.45
N ALA A 22 -3.33 2.73 10.65
CA ALA A 22 -2.99 4.13 10.38
C ALA A 22 -4.04 4.86 9.56
N LEU A 23 -4.61 4.18 8.56
CA LEU A 23 -5.51 4.81 7.60
C LEU A 23 -6.98 4.43 7.78
N ASN A 24 -7.29 3.67 8.81
CA ASN A 24 -8.64 3.15 9.04
C ASN A 24 -9.11 2.32 7.84
N GLY A 25 -8.20 1.53 7.32
CA GLY A 25 -8.47 0.65 6.19
C GLY A 25 -8.68 -0.79 6.63
N ARG A 26 -8.77 -1.66 5.65
CA ARG A 26 -8.90 -3.10 5.92
C ARG A 26 -8.09 -3.90 4.91
N GLN A 27 -7.65 -5.08 5.32
CA GLN A 27 -6.96 -5.97 4.42
C GLN A 27 -7.93 -6.45 3.36
N ASN A 28 -7.44 -6.59 2.13
CA ASN A 28 -8.25 -7.07 1.04
C ASN A 28 -8.35 -8.59 1.13
N SER A 29 -9.52 -9.07 1.52
CA SER A 29 -9.74 -10.50 1.74
C SER A 29 -9.65 -11.35 0.48
N ASN A 30 -9.67 -10.73 -0.69
CA ASN A 30 -9.55 -11.45 -1.94
C ASN A 30 -8.12 -11.60 -2.41
N SER A 31 -7.17 -11.06 -1.68
CA SER A 31 -5.78 -11.17 -2.10
C SER A 31 -5.37 -12.64 -2.16
N GLY A 32 -4.83 -13.04 -3.28
CA GLY A 32 -4.41 -14.42 -3.49
C GLY A 32 -5.52 -15.39 -3.87
N ALA A 33 -6.77 -14.99 -3.85
CA ALA A 33 -7.87 -15.91 -4.06
C ALA A 33 -8.44 -15.87 -5.48
N GLY A 34 -7.93 -15.07 -6.37
CA GLY A 34 -8.48 -15.03 -7.70
C GLY A 34 -8.04 -13.88 -8.55
N TYR A 35 -8.74 -13.73 -9.62
CA TYR A 35 -8.37 -12.85 -10.70
C TYR A 35 -8.48 -11.38 -10.37
N PHE A 36 -9.22 -11.05 -9.33
CA PHE A 36 -9.48 -9.67 -9.04
C PHE A 36 -8.67 -9.16 -7.89
N ALA A 37 -7.72 -9.76 -7.68
CA ALA A 37 -6.94 -9.61 -6.64
C ALA A 37 -6.42 -8.46 -6.26
N LYS A 38 -6.45 -7.46 -6.29
CA LYS A 38 -6.28 -6.92 -5.91
C LYS A 38 -5.87 -5.94 -5.02
N GLY A 39 -4.68 -5.56 -4.84
CA GLY A 39 -4.08 -4.76 -3.81
C GLY A 39 -4.12 -5.46 -2.46
N ASP A 40 -3.41 -4.93 -1.50
CA ASP A 40 -3.27 -5.57 -0.19
C ASP A 40 -4.15 -4.93 0.87
N VAL A 41 -4.38 -3.64 0.80
CA VAL A 41 -5.20 -2.88 1.75
C VAL A 41 -6.11 -1.95 0.98
N VAL A 42 -7.35 -1.82 1.46
CA VAL A 42 -8.31 -0.90 0.86
C VAL A 42 -8.82 0.06 1.92
N VAL A 43 -9.07 1.29 1.51
CA VAL A 43 -9.76 2.30 2.31
C VAL A 43 -10.95 2.77 1.46
N PRO A 44 -12.08 2.07 1.54
CA PRO A 44 -13.22 2.34 0.64
C PRO A 44 -13.73 3.77 0.71
N GLU A 45 -13.75 4.36 1.89
CA GLU A 45 -14.24 5.72 2.07
C GLU A 45 -13.37 6.75 1.35
N ALA A 46 -12.11 6.42 1.08
CA ALA A 46 -11.19 7.27 0.33
C ALA A 46 -11.04 6.81 -1.11
N SER A 47 -11.75 5.78 -1.52
CA SER A 47 -11.57 5.14 -2.83
C SER A 47 -10.09 4.83 -3.10
N LEU A 48 -9.40 4.27 -2.08
CA LEU A 48 -7.96 4.10 -2.10
C LEU A 48 -7.58 2.62 -2.02
N LEU A 49 -6.75 2.20 -2.96
CA LEU A 49 -6.18 0.85 -3.01
C LEU A 49 -4.67 0.96 -2.77
N ILE A 50 -4.17 0.15 -1.85
CA ILE A 50 -2.77 0.21 -1.46
C ILE A 50 -2.09 -1.13 -1.73
N GLU A 51 -0.96 -1.07 -2.42
CA GLU A 51 -0.07 -2.20 -2.60
C GLU A 51 1.01 -2.09 -1.53
N ALA A 52 1.11 -3.09 -0.67
CA ALA A 52 2.08 -3.07 0.43
C ALA A 52 3.32 -3.88 0.07
N LYS A 53 4.48 -3.28 0.22
CA LYS A 53 5.78 -3.92 -0.02
C LYS A 53 6.62 -3.82 1.24
N CYS A 54 6.82 -4.94 1.90
CA CYS A 54 7.63 -4.99 3.11
C CYS A 54 8.94 -5.72 2.87
N PHE A 55 9.87 -5.55 3.79
CA PHE A 55 11.17 -6.21 3.74
C PHE A 55 11.39 -6.96 5.05
N MET A 56 12.04 -8.11 4.98
CA MET A 56 12.25 -8.97 6.14
C MET A 56 13.45 -8.56 6.98
N SER A 57 14.27 -7.64 6.47
CA SER A 57 15.44 -7.12 7.19
C SER A 57 15.55 -5.62 6.95
N GLU A 58 16.29 -4.94 7.82
CA GLU A 58 16.49 -3.51 7.71
C GLU A 58 17.22 -3.14 6.43
N LYS A 59 16.74 -2.10 5.77
CA LYS A 59 17.31 -1.58 4.53
C LYS A 59 17.68 -0.11 4.70
N LYS A 60 18.77 0.30 4.05
CA LYS A 60 19.14 1.71 3.97
C LYS A 60 18.56 2.38 2.74
N SER A 61 18.16 1.57 1.76
CA SER A 61 17.53 2.06 0.54
C SER A 61 16.56 1.01 0.02
N VAL A 62 15.51 1.45 -0.64
CA VAL A 62 14.57 0.55 -1.31
C VAL A 62 14.30 1.09 -2.71
N SER A 63 14.12 0.19 -3.65
CA SER A 63 13.77 0.56 -5.02
C SER A 63 12.25 0.50 -5.18
N ILE A 64 11.70 1.47 -5.88
CA ILE A 64 10.29 1.48 -6.23
C ILE A 64 10.18 1.03 -7.68
N LYS A 65 9.60 -0.13 -7.89
CA LYS A 65 9.47 -0.66 -9.24
C LYS A 65 8.25 -0.05 -9.91
N LYS A 66 8.44 0.44 -11.13
CA LYS A 66 7.33 1.00 -11.90
C LYS A 66 6.20 0.00 -12.09
N GLU A 67 6.53 -1.29 -12.23
CA GLU A 67 5.52 -2.33 -12.39
C GLU A 67 4.56 -2.42 -11.19
N TRP A 68 5.02 -2.09 -9.99
CA TRP A 68 4.13 -2.07 -8.82
C TRP A 68 3.10 -0.96 -8.96
N ILE A 69 3.55 0.20 -9.41
CA ILE A 69 2.67 1.37 -9.60
C ILE A 69 1.65 1.07 -10.70
N ASP A 70 2.11 0.55 -11.82
CA ASP A 70 1.26 0.25 -12.97
C ASP A 70 0.21 -0.81 -12.62
N LYS A 71 0.64 -1.89 -11.97
CA LYS A 71 -0.26 -2.96 -11.56
C LYS A 71 -1.31 -2.46 -10.57
N ASN A 72 -0.88 -1.69 -9.57
CA ASN A 72 -1.79 -1.16 -8.57
C ASN A 72 -2.81 -0.21 -9.19
N LYS A 73 -2.38 0.58 -10.14
CA LYS A 73 -3.26 1.49 -10.88
C LYS A 73 -4.31 0.71 -11.67
N ASP A 74 -3.88 -0.32 -12.41
CA ASP A 74 -4.78 -1.14 -13.20
C ASP A 74 -5.79 -1.88 -12.31
N GLU A 75 -5.33 -2.45 -11.22
CA GLU A 75 -6.21 -3.12 -10.27
C GLU A 75 -7.21 -2.14 -9.64
N GLY A 76 -6.75 -0.94 -9.32
CA GLY A 76 -7.63 0.09 -8.78
C GLY A 76 -8.75 0.45 -9.73
N PHE A 77 -8.42 0.72 -10.97
CA PHE A 77 -9.45 1.01 -11.98
C PHE A 77 -10.40 -0.15 -12.19
N ALA A 78 -9.88 -1.38 -12.20
CA ALA A 78 -10.72 -2.57 -12.40
C ALA A 78 -11.69 -2.81 -11.24
N THR A 79 -11.36 -2.36 -10.05
CA THR A 79 -12.16 -2.61 -8.85
C THR A 79 -12.88 -1.38 -8.30
N GLY A 80 -12.78 -0.26 -9.00
CA GLY A 80 -13.50 0.96 -8.60
C GLY A 80 -12.78 1.83 -7.58
N TYR A 81 -11.50 1.58 -7.34
CA TYR A 81 -10.70 2.42 -6.45
C TYR A 81 -9.89 3.40 -7.29
N TYR A 82 -10.30 4.66 -7.29
CA TYR A 82 -9.73 5.67 -8.19
C TYR A 82 -8.41 6.25 -7.68
N ASN A 83 -8.09 6.04 -6.43
CA ASN A 83 -6.82 6.47 -5.84
C ASN A 83 -5.99 5.25 -5.51
N GLN A 84 -4.70 5.31 -5.77
CA GLN A 84 -3.80 4.19 -5.50
C GLN A 84 -2.53 4.71 -4.83
N ALA A 85 -1.93 3.87 -4.01
CA ALA A 85 -0.66 4.14 -3.38
C ALA A 85 0.15 2.85 -3.26
N VAL A 86 1.46 2.98 -3.33
CA VAL A 86 2.36 1.87 -2.99
C VAL A 86 2.99 2.23 -1.66
N CYS A 87 2.83 1.37 -0.67
CA CYS A 87 3.38 1.58 0.65
C CYS A 87 4.65 0.75 0.83
N VAL A 88 5.72 1.39 1.24
CA VAL A 88 6.99 0.71 1.53
C VAL A 88 7.45 1.08 2.94
N ASN A 89 8.26 0.20 3.51
CA ASN A 89 8.99 0.51 4.74
C ASN A 89 10.46 0.12 4.53
N PHE A 90 11.28 0.33 5.54
CA PHE A 90 12.72 0.03 5.45
C PHE A 90 13.10 -1.15 6.34
N GLY A 91 12.16 -2.04 6.60
CA GLY A 91 12.38 -3.23 7.41
C GLY A 91 11.32 -3.36 8.49
N PRO A 92 11.33 -4.47 9.24
CA PRO A 92 10.32 -4.71 10.26
C PRO A 92 10.31 -3.62 11.32
N GLY A 93 9.13 -3.12 11.64
CA GLY A 93 8.96 -2.11 12.67
C GLY A 93 9.35 -0.69 12.27
N THR A 94 9.71 -0.45 11.03
CA THR A 94 10.02 0.90 10.56
C THR A 94 8.77 1.60 10.05
N ASP A 95 8.87 2.91 9.86
CA ASP A 95 7.73 3.72 9.42
C ASP A 95 7.30 3.40 7.99
N ASN A 96 6.04 3.61 7.72
CA ASN A 96 5.48 3.44 6.39
C ASN A 96 5.61 4.74 5.59
N TYR A 97 5.97 4.58 4.31
CA TYR A 97 6.04 5.68 3.35
C TYR A 97 5.19 5.30 2.15
N TYR A 98 4.54 6.29 1.56
CA TYR A 98 3.58 6.04 0.48
C TYR A 98 3.99 6.76 -0.80
N VAL A 99 4.01 6.01 -1.89
CA VAL A 99 4.23 6.56 -3.23
C VAL A 99 2.85 6.78 -3.84
N ILE A 100 2.54 8.02 -4.17
CA ILE A 100 1.25 8.40 -4.77
C ILE A 100 1.51 9.19 -6.04
N ASN A 101 0.51 9.27 -6.91
CA ASN A 101 0.65 10.06 -8.12
C ASN A 101 0.47 11.56 -7.83
N GLU A 102 0.85 12.38 -8.81
CA GLU A 102 0.79 13.83 -8.65
C GLU A 102 -0.63 14.34 -8.45
N ARG A 103 -1.61 13.73 -9.12
CA ARG A 103 -3.02 14.13 -8.97
C ARG A 103 -3.47 14.02 -7.52
N LEU A 104 -3.15 12.90 -6.86
CA LEU A 104 -3.51 12.71 -5.46
C LEU A 104 -2.74 13.68 -4.57
N MET A 105 -1.46 13.90 -4.85
CA MET A 105 -0.66 14.86 -4.07
C MET A 105 -1.23 16.27 -4.18
N LYS A 106 -1.65 16.71 -5.36
CA LYS A 106 -2.28 18.01 -5.54
C LYS A 106 -3.54 18.14 -4.70
N PHE A 107 -4.38 17.10 -4.71
CA PHE A 107 -5.59 17.07 -3.89
C PHE A 107 -5.26 17.23 -2.41
N LEU A 108 -4.27 16.48 -1.93
CA LEU A 108 -3.87 16.55 -0.53
C LEU A 108 -3.32 17.92 -0.15
N VAL A 109 -2.54 18.54 -1.04
CA VAL A 109 -2.00 19.89 -0.81
C VAL A 109 -3.15 20.89 -0.71
N GLU A 110 -4.14 20.80 -1.60
CA GLU A 110 -5.31 21.68 -1.54
C GLU A 110 -6.06 21.53 -0.23
N LYS A 111 -6.22 20.29 0.24
CA LYS A 111 -6.91 20.04 1.51
C LYS A 111 -6.11 20.57 2.70
N LEU A 112 -4.79 20.44 2.66
CA LEU A 112 -3.95 20.99 3.71
C LEU A 112 -4.03 22.53 3.77
N ILE A 113 -4.08 23.16 2.61
CA ILE A 113 -4.23 24.61 2.53
C ILE A 113 -5.57 25.04 3.11
N GLU A 114 -6.66 24.34 2.79
CA GLU A 114 -7.98 24.62 3.35
C GLU A 114 -7.97 24.50 4.89
N GLU A 115 -7.31 23.46 5.42
CA GLU A 115 -7.24 23.24 6.85
C GLU A 115 -6.44 24.32 7.57
N ASN A 116 -5.40 24.84 6.92
CA ASN A 116 -4.54 25.87 7.51
C ASN A 116 -4.96 27.30 7.18
N GLY A 117 -5.93 27.42 6.30
CA GLY A 117 -6.45 28.72 5.89
C GLY A 117 -7.63 29.18 6.76
#